data_b805f1061a09a97e5e50013bc4d736ff
#
_entry.id   b805f1061a09a97e5e50013bc4d736ff
#
_cell.length_a   1.000
_cell.length_b   1.000
_cell.length_c   1.000
_cell.angle_alpha   90.00
_cell.angle_beta   90.00
_cell.angle_gamma   90.00
#
_symmetry.space_group_name_H-M   'P 1'
#
loop_
_entity.id
_entity.type
_entity.pdbx_description
1 polymer ?
#
loop_
_entity_poly.entity_id
_entity_poly.type
_entity_poly.pdbx_seq_one_letter_code
_entity_poly.pdbx_strand_id
1 'polypeptide(L)'
;MKSKIIFFILTFFIFSSIEVNANIKVNDIFKNLRCLVCQGQSIADSNSDFASTVKLVVEDQIKQGKTEKEIYSFLISKYGEWIVYKPSFDTKNFFLWILPYLVLVSGGIILYVLLRKKPKL
;
A
#
# COMPACT_ATOMS: atom_id res chain seq x y z
N MET A 1 32.21 -30.53 2.58
CA MET A 1 30.80 -30.13 2.59
C MET A 1 30.48 -29.09 3.65
N LYS A 2 30.97 -29.20 4.87
CA LYS A 2 30.70 -28.24 5.98
C LYS A 2 31.11 -26.79 5.68
N SER A 3 32.27 -26.60 5.02
CA SER A 3 32.78 -25.27 4.66
C SER A 3 31.89 -24.50 3.67
N LYS A 4 31.28 -25.18 2.69
CA LYS A 4 30.38 -24.55 1.72
C LYS A 4 29.06 -24.09 2.35
N ILE A 5 28.57 -24.84 3.34
CA ILE A 5 27.34 -24.50 4.08
C ILE A 5 27.56 -23.28 4.95
N ILE A 6 28.71 -23.19 5.61
CA ILE A 6 29.09 -22.02 6.43
C ILE A 6 29.20 -20.75 5.56
N PHE A 7 29.79 -20.88 4.37
CA PHE A 7 29.91 -19.78 3.42
C PHE A 7 28.53 -19.29 2.94
N PHE A 8 27.59 -20.22 2.69
CA PHE A 8 26.22 -19.90 2.27
C PHE A 8 25.42 -19.19 3.37
N ILE A 9 25.58 -19.65 4.61
CA ILE A 9 24.93 -19.02 5.79
C ILE A 9 25.52 -17.63 6.04
N LEU A 10 26.83 -17.46 5.91
CA LEU A 10 27.50 -16.17 6.09
C LEU A 10 27.04 -15.15 5.01
N THR A 11 26.93 -15.59 3.75
CA THR A 11 26.44 -14.75 2.64
C THR A 11 24.98 -14.37 2.83
N PHE A 12 24.15 -15.29 3.33
CA PHE A 12 22.76 -15.01 3.64
C PHE A 12 22.60 -13.98 4.78
N PHE A 13 23.47 -14.06 5.80
CA PHE A 13 23.44 -13.12 6.92
C PHE A 13 23.92 -11.71 6.54
N ILE A 14 24.88 -11.59 5.61
CA ILE A 14 25.36 -10.29 5.09
C ILE A 14 24.27 -9.62 4.21
N PHE A 15 23.47 -10.43 3.49
CA PHE A 15 22.38 -9.91 2.65
C PHE A 15 21.17 -9.41 3.46
N SER A 16 21.00 -9.87 4.70
CA SER A 16 19.94 -9.42 5.62
C SER A 16 20.18 -8.05 6.26
N SER A 17 21.36 -7.46 6.11
CA SER A 17 21.75 -6.20 6.76
C SER A 17 21.67 -4.99 5.82
N ILE A 18 21.02 -5.10 4.66
CA ILE A 18 20.71 -3.94 3.84
C ILE A 18 19.48 -3.26 4.46
N GLU A 19 19.71 -2.45 5.47
CA GLU A 19 18.80 -1.37 5.82
C GLU A 19 18.76 -0.43 4.61
N VAL A 20 17.75 -0.62 3.79
CA VAL A 20 17.38 0.37 2.78
C VAL A 20 16.92 1.60 3.55
N ASN A 21 17.83 2.53 3.81
CA ASN A 21 17.50 3.89 4.14
C ASN A 21 16.73 4.44 2.93
N ALA A 22 15.45 4.16 2.90
CA ALA A 22 14.53 4.81 1.99
C ALA A 22 14.52 6.27 2.38
N ASN A 23 15.28 7.09 1.67
CA ASN A 23 15.07 8.53 1.63
C ASN A 23 13.58 8.70 1.30
N ILE A 24 12.79 9.00 2.33
CA ILE A 24 11.35 9.25 2.19
C ILE A 24 11.25 10.44 1.24
N LYS A 25 10.87 10.18 0.01
CA LYS A 25 10.64 11.24 -0.96
C LYS A 25 9.35 11.94 -0.56
N VAL A 26 9.49 13.05 0.15
CA VAL A 26 8.37 13.87 0.67
C VAL A 26 7.31 14.09 -0.40
N ASN A 27 7.75 14.31 -1.64
CA ASN A 27 6.86 14.51 -2.78
C ASN A 27 6.02 13.26 -3.12
N ASP A 28 6.55 12.06 -2.89
CA ASP A 28 5.80 10.82 -3.12
C ASP A 28 4.69 10.66 -2.07
N ILE A 29 4.93 11.08 -0.83
CA ILE A 29 3.88 11.14 0.21
C ILE A 29 2.78 12.10 -0.23
N PHE A 30 3.12 13.31 -0.67
CA PHE A 30 2.13 14.31 -1.11
C PHE A 30 1.31 13.84 -2.32
N LYS A 31 1.89 13.10 -3.26
CA LYS A 31 1.18 12.51 -4.40
C LYS A 31 0.21 11.40 -3.99
N ASN A 32 0.52 10.67 -2.92
CA ASN A 32 -0.33 9.60 -2.40
C ASN A 32 -1.45 10.10 -1.47
N LEU A 33 -1.44 11.39 -1.13
CA LEU A 33 -2.46 12.02 -0.30
C LEU A 33 -3.46 12.79 -1.15
N ARG A 34 -4.74 12.61 -0.84
CA ARG A 34 -5.86 13.27 -1.51
C ARG A 34 -6.19 14.58 -0.81
N CYS A 35 -6.35 15.66 -1.56
CA CYS A 35 -6.92 16.89 -1.06
C CYS A 35 -8.44 16.73 -0.94
N LEU A 36 -8.97 16.77 0.28
CA LEU A 36 -10.39 16.53 0.55
C LEU A 36 -11.31 17.67 0.08
N VAL A 37 -10.76 18.87 -0.11
CA VAL A 37 -11.51 20.09 -0.51
C VAL A 37 -11.26 20.50 -1.96
N CYS A 38 -10.43 19.74 -2.72
CA CYS A 38 -9.96 20.13 -4.06
C CYS A 38 -10.45 19.18 -5.16
N GLN A 39 -11.64 18.66 -5.08
CA GLN A 39 -12.24 17.80 -6.10
C GLN A 39 -11.39 16.54 -6.45
N GLY A 40 -10.68 15.98 -5.46
CA GLY A 40 -9.92 14.75 -5.61
C GLY A 40 -8.49 14.92 -6.16
N GLN A 41 -7.97 16.14 -6.26
CA GLN A 41 -6.56 16.38 -6.59
C GLN A 41 -5.63 15.85 -5.49
N SER A 42 -4.37 15.58 -5.85
CA SER A 42 -3.36 15.23 -4.86
C SER A 42 -2.96 16.45 -4.02
N ILE A 43 -2.45 16.21 -2.81
CA ILE A 43 -1.86 17.27 -1.98
C ILE A 43 -0.66 17.90 -2.71
N ALA A 44 0.09 17.12 -3.52
CA ALA A 44 1.21 17.66 -4.29
C ALA A 44 0.78 18.75 -5.27
N ASP A 45 -0.34 18.54 -5.97
CA ASP A 45 -0.82 19.40 -7.06
C ASP A 45 -1.78 20.50 -6.57
N SER A 46 -2.18 20.46 -5.31
CA SER A 46 -3.11 21.42 -4.75
C SER A 46 -2.40 22.56 -4.04
N ASN A 47 -2.95 23.79 -4.22
CA ASN A 47 -2.52 25.02 -3.55
C ASN A 47 -3.57 25.55 -2.56
N SER A 48 -4.52 24.73 -2.15
CA SER A 48 -5.51 25.12 -1.13
C SER A 48 -4.87 25.28 0.25
N ASP A 49 -5.54 26.05 1.13
CA ASP A 49 -5.10 26.21 2.52
C ASP A 49 -5.03 24.87 3.26
N PHE A 50 -5.96 23.97 2.95
CA PHE A 50 -5.95 22.60 3.46
C PHE A 50 -4.69 21.84 3.02
N ALA A 51 -4.36 21.89 1.72
CA ALA A 51 -3.17 21.22 1.19
C ALA A 51 -1.89 21.78 1.81
N SER A 52 -1.81 23.11 1.97
CA SER A 52 -0.68 23.78 2.62
C SER A 52 -0.51 23.34 4.07
N THR A 53 -1.61 23.25 4.82
CA THR A 53 -1.59 22.77 6.20
C THR A 53 -1.11 21.33 6.30
N VAL A 54 -1.63 20.43 5.42
CA VAL A 54 -1.21 19.02 5.40
C VAL A 54 0.26 18.88 5.03
N LYS A 55 0.76 19.67 4.08
CA LYS A 55 2.20 19.69 3.71
C LYS A 55 3.06 20.04 4.92
N LEU A 56 2.72 21.11 5.67
CA LEU A 56 3.46 21.49 6.88
C LEU A 56 3.44 20.38 7.95
N VAL A 57 2.30 19.76 8.18
CA VAL A 57 2.16 18.67 9.16
C VAL A 57 3.03 17.48 8.76
N VAL A 58 3.03 17.08 7.49
CA VAL A 58 3.86 15.96 7.02
C VAL A 58 5.35 16.28 7.14
N GLU A 59 5.78 17.49 6.76
CA GLU A 59 7.16 17.92 6.90
C GLU A 59 7.62 17.91 8.36
N ASP A 60 6.77 18.37 9.29
CA ASP A 60 7.07 18.33 10.72
C ASP A 60 7.21 16.90 11.25
N GLN A 61 6.33 15.99 10.84
CA GLN A 61 6.42 14.57 11.20
C GLN A 61 7.71 13.92 10.66
N ILE A 62 8.14 14.29 9.46
CA ILE A 62 9.40 13.81 8.88
C ILE A 62 10.61 14.35 9.67
N LYS A 63 10.59 15.63 10.06
CA LYS A 63 11.64 16.24 10.91
C LYS A 63 11.74 15.54 12.27
N GLN A 64 10.61 15.03 12.79
CA GLN A 64 10.57 14.23 14.03
C GLN A 64 11.08 12.78 13.83
N GLY A 65 11.50 12.42 12.62
CA GLY A 65 12.05 11.09 12.31
C GLY A 65 11.00 9.99 12.18
N LYS A 66 9.73 10.32 11.97
CA LYS A 66 8.67 9.32 11.79
C LYS A 66 8.76 8.64 10.44
N THR A 67 8.40 7.37 10.42
CA THR A 67 8.33 6.58 9.20
C THR A 67 7.12 6.96 8.35
N GLU A 68 7.18 6.70 7.05
CA GLU A 68 6.08 6.94 6.11
C GLU A 68 4.76 6.28 6.60
N LYS A 69 4.84 5.07 7.12
CA LYS A 69 3.69 4.34 7.65
C LYS A 69 3.05 5.04 8.86
N GLU A 70 3.85 5.59 9.75
CA GLU A 70 3.36 6.35 10.92
C GLU A 70 2.71 7.66 10.49
N ILE A 71 3.26 8.33 9.46
CA ILE A 71 2.68 9.55 8.90
C ILE A 71 1.30 9.26 8.31
N TYR A 72 1.17 8.19 7.49
CA TYR A 72 -0.14 7.81 6.95
C TYR A 72 -1.13 7.41 8.04
N SER A 73 -0.72 6.65 9.05
CA SER A 73 -1.62 6.26 10.15
C SER A 73 -2.10 7.48 10.95
N PHE A 74 -1.23 8.46 11.17
CA PHE A 74 -1.57 9.72 11.82
C PHE A 74 -2.59 10.52 10.99
N LEU A 75 -2.37 10.65 9.68
CA LEU A 75 -3.28 11.38 8.80
C LEU A 75 -4.64 10.69 8.69
N ILE A 76 -4.65 9.36 8.60
CA ILE A 76 -5.88 8.56 8.57
C ILE A 76 -6.67 8.72 9.89
N SER A 77 -6.00 8.74 11.03
CA SER A 77 -6.66 8.95 12.33
C SER A 77 -7.28 10.35 12.48
N LYS A 78 -6.72 11.36 11.81
CA LYS A 78 -7.19 12.76 11.87
C LYS A 78 -8.26 13.07 10.83
N TYR A 79 -8.10 12.59 9.61
CA TYR A 79 -8.91 12.97 8.45
C TYR A 79 -9.73 11.81 7.87
N GLY A 80 -9.51 10.58 8.34
CA GLY A 80 -10.15 9.37 7.83
C GLY A 80 -9.39 8.72 6.66
N GLU A 81 -9.81 7.50 6.31
CA GLU A 81 -9.16 6.69 5.25
C GLU A 81 -9.24 7.34 3.85
N TRP A 82 -10.15 8.28 3.65
CA TRP A 82 -10.33 8.99 2.38
C TRP A 82 -9.17 9.89 1.98
N ILE A 83 -8.27 10.22 2.92
CA ILE A 83 -7.11 11.06 2.64
C ILE A 83 -6.02 10.35 1.83
N VAL A 84 -6.01 9.02 1.82
CA VAL A 84 -5.05 8.21 1.06
C VAL A 84 -5.68 7.64 -0.20
N TYR A 85 -4.93 7.63 -1.32
CA TYR A 85 -5.40 7.01 -2.56
C TYR A 85 -5.36 5.50 -2.52
N LYS A 86 -4.36 4.92 -1.83
CA LYS A 86 -4.21 3.48 -1.68
C LYS A 86 -4.87 3.04 -0.37
N PRO A 87 -5.93 2.23 -0.41
CA PRO A 87 -6.50 1.65 0.79
C PRO A 87 -5.43 0.81 1.50
N SER A 88 -5.35 0.96 2.82
CA SER A 88 -4.49 0.13 3.65
C SER A 88 -4.88 -1.35 3.52
N PHE A 89 -3.88 -2.24 3.53
CA PHE A 89 -4.11 -3.70 3.67
C PHE A 89 -4.50 -4.00 5.12
N ASP A 90 -5.66 -3.51 5.54
CA ASP A 90 -6.21 -3.79 6.84
C ASP A 90 -7.27 -4.90 6.75
N THR A 91 -7.54 -5.56 7.86
CA THR A 91 -8.57 -6.61 7.98
C THR A 91 -9.94 -6.16 7.49
N LYS A 92 -10.25 -4.87 7.59
CA LYS A 92 -11.49 -4.27 7.07
C LYS A 92 -11.57 -4.28 5.54
N ASN A 93 -10.43 -4.16 4.86
CA ASN A 93 -10.35 -4.08 3.40
C ASN A 93 -9.98 -5.43 2.76
N PHE A 94 -9.77 -6.48 3.57
CA PHE A 94 -9.41 -7.82 3.11
C PHE A 94 -10.43 -8.40 2.12
N PHE A 95 -11.71 -8.19 2.35
CA PHE A 95 -12.77 -8.61 1.44
C PHE A 95 -12.68 -7.99 0.05
N LEU A 96 -12.28 -6.70 -0.04
CA LEU A 96 -12.08 -6.02 -1.33
C LEU A 96 -11.00 -6.68 -2.19
N TRP A 97 -9.97 -7.22 -1.55
CA TRP A 97 -8.85 -7.83 -2.25
C TRP A 97 -9.10 -9.29 -2.62
N ILE A 98 -9.88 -10.03 -1.83
CA ILE A 98 -10.18 -11.45 -2.07
C ILE A 98 -11.38 -11.65 -2.98
N LEU A 99 -12.38 -10.74 -2.92
CA LEU A 99 -13.61 -10.85 -3.70
C LEU A 99 -13.38 -11.14 -5.20
N PRO A 100 -12.51 -10.40 -5.93
CA PRO A 100 -12.31 -10.65 -7.35
C PRO A 100 -11.76 -12.07 -7.64
N TYR A 101 -10.91 -12.58 -6.76
CA TYR A 101 -10.38 -13.94 -6.92
C TYR A 101 -11.45 -15.02 -6.66
N LEU A 102 -12.31 -14.81 -5.66
CA LEU A 102 -13.44 -15.71 -5.40
C LEU A 102 -14.42 -15.75 -6.58
N VAL A 103 -14.75 -14.59 -7.15
CA VAL A 103 -15.62 -14.51 -8.32
C VAL A 103 -15.01 -15.21 -9.53
N LEU A 104 -13.70 -15.03 -9.76
CA LEU A 104 -13.01 -15.65 -10.86
C LEU A 104 -12.97 -17.19 -10.71
N VAL A 105 -12.64 -17.69 -9.52
CA VAL A 105 -12.59 -19.13 -9.24
C VAL A 105 -13.99 -19.76 -9.34
N SER A 106 -15.00 -19.15 -8.73
CA SER A 106 -16.39 -19.66 -8.78
C SER A 106 -16.94 -19.66 -10.21
N GLY A 107 -16.71 -18.59 -10.97
CA GLY A 107 -17.10 -18.47 -12.38
C GLY A 107 -16.40 -19.53 -13.24
N GLY A 108 -15.12 -19.76 -13.02
CA GLY A 108 -14.35 -20.80 -13.71
C GLY A 108 -14.87 -22.23 -13.43
N ILE A 109 -15.23 -22.53 -12.17
CA ILE A 109 -15.80 -23.81 -11.79
C ILE A 109 -17.18 -24.00 -12.46
N ILE A 110 -18.04 -22.99 -12.43
CA ILE A 110 -19.36 -23.04 -13.06
C ILE A 110 -19.23 -23.28 -14.56
N LEU A 111 -18.35 -22.54 -15.23
CA LEU A 111 -18.10 -22.68 -16.66
C LEU A 111 -17.57 -24.09 -16.99
N TYR A 112 -16.62 -24.60 -16.20
CA TYR A 112 -16.09 -25.96 -16.36
C TYR A 112 -17.18 -27.03 -16.23
N VAL A 113 -18.07 -26.90 -15.22
CA VAL A 113 -19.18 -27.85 -15.01
C VAL A 113 -20.19 -27.78 -16.17
N LEU A 114 -20.51 -26.59 -16.67
CA LEU A 114 -21.42 -26.41 -17.81
C LEU A 114 -20.84 -27.00 -19.10
N LEU A 115 -19.56 -26.80 -19.38
CA LEU A 115 -18.89 -27.35 -20.56
C LEU A 115 -18.74 -28.88 -20.48
N ARG A 116 -18.57 -29.42 -19.26
CA ARG A 116 -18.47 -30.89 -19.05
C ARG A 116 -19.81 -31.61 -19.16
N LYS A 117 -20.94 -30.89 -18.85
CA LYS A 117 -22.26 -31.40 -19.14
C LYS A 117 -22.53 -31.20 -20.65
N LYS A 118 -22.01 -32.11 -21.47
CA LYS A 118 -22.43 -32.17 -22.89
C LYS A 118 -23.95 -32.31 -22.92
N PRO A 119 -24.66 -31.42 -23.63
CA PRO A 119 -26.08 -31.65 -23.87
C PRO A 119 -26.18 -32.99 -24.64
N LYS A 120 -26.87 -33.97 -24.07
CA LYS A 120 -27.39 -35.08 -24.87
C LYS A 120 -28.45 -34.50 -25.79
N LEU A 121 -28.07 -34.20 -27.02
CA LEU A 121 -28.99 -34.09 -28.14
C LEU A 121 -29.39 -35.51 -28.56
#